data_14bff7399de42fd793db43ac8301626f
#
_entry.id   14bff7399de42fd793db43ac8301626f
#
_cell.length_a   1.000
_cell.length_b   1.000
_cell.length_c   1.000
_cell.angle_alpha   90.00
_cell.angle_beta   90.00
_cell.angle_gamma   90.00
#
_symmetry.space_group_name_H-M   'P 1'
#
loop_
_entity.id
_entity.type
_entity.pdbx_description
1 polymer ?
#
loop_
_entity_poly.entity_id
_entity_poly.type
_entity_poly.pdbx_seq_one_letter_code
_entity_poly.pdbx_strand_id
1 'polypeptide(L)'
;MSIVSEFTPGSYRFLPSVFQYCGGVAAFTGFEIQRVRFRNPVPLGDGFDCIKEIVRDAGRPLTAVCACELRSPAPFTDEGFRAFNQSYVATLQKWGLIDNAVNPVARSNVCPKINPPKVPSFHAFCFTVEAIRVKPTFVISGSGEAAEGSGSYSERAVRHGETSADAIREKARYVLGEMERRLSLLGFGWSDTTAVQIYTVHDIHPFLADEIVQRGAAQSGLTWHYARPPLRGLEYEMDCAGLRLDAVTDMCGPAR
;
A
#
# COMPACT_ATOMS: atom_id res chain seq x y z
N MET A 1 17.04 17.43 7.81
CA MET A 1 15.91 17.44 6.88
C MET A 1 14.73 16.76 7.58
N SER A 2 13.51 17.30 7.43
CA SER A 2 12.31 16.63 7.99
C SER A 2 12.15 15.26 7.30
N ILE A 3 11.99 14.21 8.10
CA ILE A 3 11.76 12.84 7.59
C ILE A 3 10.33 12.72 7.01
N VAL A 4 9.43 13.63 7.39
CA VAL A 4 8.04 13.72 6.92
C VAL A 4 7.89 14.98 6.07
N SER A 5 7.28 14.84 4.91
CA SER A 5 6.98 15.94 3.98
C SER A 5 5.48 16.20 3.93
N GLU A 6 5.10 17.44 3.60
CA GLU A 6 3.71 17.84 3.43
C GLU A 6 3.34 17.92 1.95
N PHE A 7 2.12 17.46 1.63
CA PHE A 7 1.51 17.62 0.32
C PHE A 7 0.20 18.40 0.44
N THR A 8 0.32 19.71 0.53
CA THR A 8 -0.80 20.64 0.73
C THR A 8 -1.92 20.49 -0.31
N PRO A 9 -1.63 20.31 -1.63
CA PRO A 9 -2.69 20.12 -2.63
C PRO A 9 -3.58 18.90 -2.36
N GLY A 10 -3.04 17.88 -1.69
CA GLY A 10 -3.76 16.66 -1.32
C GLY A 10 -4.31 16.65 0.11
N SER A 11 -3.96 17.64 0.93
CA SER A 11 -4.35 17.76 2.34
C SER A 11 -3.83 16.60 3.21
N TYR A 12 -2.58 16.16 2.97
CA TYR A 12 -1.91 15.12 3.75
C TYR A 12 -0.39 15.31 3.83
N ARG A 13 0.22 14.63 4.78
CA ARG A 13 1.69 14.50 4.91
C ARG A 13 2.10 13.07 4.55
N PHE A 14 3.36 12.88 4.18
CA PHE A 14 3.84 11.60 3.70
C PHE A 14 5.31 11.35 4.08
N LEU A 15 5.72 10.09 4.03
CA LEU A 15 7.11 9.64 4.18
C LEU A 15 7.74 9.50 2.79
N PRO A 16 8.63 10.40 2.35
CA PRO A 16 9.36 10.22 1.11
C PRO A 16 10.10 8.87 1.06
N SER A 17 10.04 8.19 -0.09
CA SER A 17 10.69 6.89 -0.29
C SER A 17 11.22 6.81 -1.73
N VAL A 18 10.73 5.88 -2.53
CA VAL A 18 11.18 5.62 -3.90
C VAL A 18 10.29 6.32 -4.93
N PHE A 19 10.72 6.40 -6.20
CA PHE A 19 9.98 7.12 -7.24
C PHE A 19 8.55 6.59 -7.47
N GLN A 20 8.30 5.33 -7.22
CA GLN A 20 7.03 4.68 -7.51
C GLN A 20 5.98 4.78 -6.39
N TYR A 21 6.36 5.11 -5.15
CA TYR A 21 5.46 5.33 -4.01
C TYR A 21 6.19 5.99 -2.83
N CYS A 22 5.43 6.53 -1.88
CA CYS A 22 5.95 6.96 -0.58
C CYS A 22 5.82 5.85 0.48
N GLY A 23 6.49 5.99 1.62
CA GLY A 23 6.47 5.00 2.70
C GLY A 23 5.14 4.93 3.45
N GLY A 24 4.33 5.99 3.41
CA GLY A 24 3.03 6.09 4.07
C GLY A 24 2.54 7.52 4.08
N VAL A 25 1.26 7.70 4.36
CA VAL A 25 0.56 8.99 4.35
C VAL A 25 -0.31 9.16 5.59
N ALA A 26 -0.53 10.41 6.02
CA ALA A 26 -1.46 10.75 7.08
C ALA A 26 -2.20 12.04 6.74
N ALA A 27 -3.52 12.08 6.95
CA ALA A 27 -4.35 13.25 6.69
C ALA A 27 -3.93 14.45 7.56
N PHE A 28 -4.10 15.66 7.04
CA PHE A 28 -4.01 16.88 7.84
C PHE A 28 -5.19 16.99 8.82
N THR A 29 -5.01 17.79 9.84
CA THR A 29 -6.13 18.20 10.72
C THR A 29 -7.24 18.86 9.88
N GLY A 30 -8.49 18.46 10.11
CA GLY A 30 -9.62 18.88 9.29
C GLY A 30 -9.90 18.01 8.08
N PHE A 31 -9.11 16.94 7.89
CA PHE A 31 -9.31 15.95 6.84
C PHE A 31 -9.23 14.53 7.40
N GLU A 32 -9.84 13.60 6.66
CA GLU A 32 -9.68 12.16 6.88
C GLU A 32 -9.36 11.46 5.54
N ILE A 33 -8.70 10.33 5.62
CA ILE A 33 -8.50 9.42 4.48
C ILE A 33 -9.67 8.45 4.45
N GLN A 34 -10.33 8.34 3.31
CA GLN A 34 -11.32 7.31 3.02
C GLN A 34 -10.75 6.30 2.03
N ARG A 35 -11.06 5.02 2.24
CA ARG A 35 -10.70 3.92 1.35
C ARG A 35 -11.92 3.48 0.55
N VAL A 36 -11.73 3.35 -0.76
CA VAL A 36 -12.73 2.80 -1.67
C VAL A 36 -12.14 1.56 -2.34
N ARG A 37 -12.79 0.42 -2.10
CA ARG A 37 -12.42 -0.86 -2.67
C ARG A 37 -13.36 -1.21 -3.81
N PHE A 38 -12.80 -1.58 -4.95
CA PHE A 38 -13.59 -2.14 -6.04
C PHE A 38 -14.03 -3.57 -5.69
N ARG A 39 -15.30 -3.93 -5.96
CA ARG A 39 -15.80 -5.28 -5.74
C ARG A 39 -14.97 -6.31 -6.51
N ASN A 40 -14.61 -6.00 -7.73
CA ASN A 40 -13.72 -6.79 -8.57
C ASN A 40 -12.51 -5.95 -8.97
N PRO A 41 -11.32 -6.55 -9.18
CA PRO A 41 -10.17 -5.82 -9.69
C PRO A 41 -10.48 -5.14 -11.03
N VAL A 42 -10.11 -3.85 -11.17
CA VAL A 42 -10.37 -3.03 -12.35
C VAL A 42 -9.04 -2.76 -13.06
N PRO A 43 -8.88 -3.04 -14.37
CA PRO A 43 -7.67 -2.75 -15.13
C PRO A 43 -7.19 -1.30 -14.91
N LEU A 44 -5.86 -1.08 -14.90
CA LEU A 44 -5.31 0.24 -14.50
C LEU A 44 -5.91 1.41 -15.25
N GLY A 45 -6.09 1.32 -16.57
CA GLY A 45 -6.65 2.41 -17.38
C GLY A 45 -8.05 2.77 -16.91
N ASP A 46 -8.95 1.79 -16.91
CA ASP A 46 -10.34 1.95 -16.46
C ASP A 46 -10.42 2.37 -14.99
N GLY A 47 -9.56 1.81 -14.15
CA GLY A 47 -9.49 2.14 -12.73
C GLY A 47 -9.08 3.59 -12.48
N PHE A 48 -8.14 4.13 -13.24
CA PHE A 48 -7.81 5.55 -13.16
C PHE A 48 -9.00 6.44 -13.55
N ASP A 49 -9.75 6.06 -14.57
CA ASP A 49 -10.95 6.83 -14.98
C ASP A 49 -12.03 6.76 -13.90
N CYS A 50 -12.28 5.60 -13.32
CA CYS A 50 -13.19 5.45 -12.19
C CYS A 50 -12.79 6.28 -10.97
N ILE A 51 -11.51 6.28 -10.62
CA ILE A 51 -10.98 7.08 -9.50
C ILE A 51 -11.25 8.57 -9.75
N LYS A 52 -11.05 9.06 -10.99
CA LYS A 52 -11.36 10.46 -11.33
C LYS A 52 -12.83 10.79 -11.07
N GLU A 53 -13.75 9.91 -11.45
CA GLU A 53 -15.19 10.13 -11.24
C GLU A 53 -15.52 10.16 -9.75
N ILE A 54 -15.08 9.16 -8.98
CA ILE A 54 -15.37 9.06 -7.55
C ILE A 54 -14.81 10.27 -6.79
N VAL A 55 -13.57 10.68 -7.07
CA VAL A 55 -12.92 11.82 -6.40
C VAL A 55 -13.59 13.13 -6.77
N ARG A 56 -13.98 13.32 -8.04
CA ARG A 56 -14.75 14.47 -8.50
C ARG A 56 -16.12 14.55 -7.83
N ASP A 57 -16.84 13.43 -7.74
CA ASP A 57 -18.17 13.37 -7.15
C ASP A 57 -18.13 13.62 -5.62
N ALA A 58 -16.99 13.34 -5.00
CA ALA A 58 -16.70 13.73 -3.62
C ALA A 58 -16.30 15.22 -3.47
N GLY A 59 -16.30 15.99 -4.56
CA GLY A 59 -15.91 17.41 -4.56
C GLY A 59 -14.41 17.64 -4.31
N ARG A 60 -13.57 16.61 -4.57
CA ARG A 60 -12.13 16.72 -4.29
C ARG A 60 -11.30 16.82 -5.58
N PRO A 61 -10.14 17.52 -5.54
CA PRO A 61 -9.19 17.50 -6.64
C PRO A 61 -8.51 16.13 -6.75
N LEU A 62 -7.97 15.78 -7.92
CA LEU A 62 -7.24 14.51 -8.12
C LEU A 62 -5.99 14.41 -7.24
N THR A 63 -5.43 15.54 -6.81
CA THR A 63 -4.33 15.61 -5.85
C THR A 63 -4.72 15.08 -4.46
N ALA A 64 -6.02 14.92 -4.15
CA ALA A 64 -6.48 14.28 -2.92
C ALA A 64 -6.23 12.77 -2.86
N VAL A 65 -5.96 12.11 -4.01
CA VAL A 65 -5.58 10.68 -4.04
C VAL A 65 -4.27 10.50 -3.30
N CYS A 66 -4.26 9.66 -2.28
CA CYS A 66 -3.12 9.51 -1.37
C CYS A 66 -2.61 8.07 -1.24
N ALA A 67 -3.38 7.06 -1.65
CA ALA A 67 -2.91 5.67 -1.68
C ALA A 67 -3.58 4.86 -2.79
N CYS A 68 -2.88 3.84 -3.28
CA CYS A 68 -3.38 2.89 -4.28
C CYS A 68 -3.04 1.46 -3.85
N GLU A 69 -4.00 0.56 -3.96
CA GLU A 69 -3.80 -0.88 -3.78
C GLU A 69 -3.99 -1.58 -5.12
N LEU A 70 -2.93 -2.22 -5.58
CA LEU A 70 -2.90 -2.89 -6.87
C LEU A 70 -2.85 -4.41 -6.72
N ARG A 71 -3.31 -5.08 -7.74
CA ARG A 71 -3.17 -6.53 -7.92
C ARG A 71 -2.57 -6.79 -9.29
N SER A 72 -1.51 -7.59 -9.35
CA SER A 72 -0.81 -7.95 -10.58
C SER A 72 -0.99 -9.43 -10.90
N PRO A 73 -0.92 -9.83 -12.19
CA PRO A 73 -1.11 -11.22 -12.62
C PRO A 73 -0.11 -12.20 -12.01
N ALA A 74 1.16 -11.78 -11.92
CA ALA A 74 2.27 -12.56 -11.41
C ALA A 74 3.42 -11.64 -10.97
N PRO A 75 4.35 -12.12 -10.14
CA PRO A 75 5.54 -11.36 -9.76
C PRO A 75 6.41 -10.99 -10.99
N PHE A 76 6.81 -9.74 -11.03
CA PHE A 76 7.66 -9.17 -12.07
C PHE A 76 9.13 -9.54 -11.90
N THR A 77 9.90 -9.45 -12.99
CA THR A 77 11.35 -9.24 -12.91
C THR A 77 11.64 -7.80 -12.48
N ASP A 78 12.87 -7.50 -12.06
CA ASP A 78 13.27 -6.13 -11.68
C ASP A 78 13.03 -5.13 -12.81
N GLU A 79 13.34 -5.51 -14.06
CA GLU A 79 13.11 -4.69 -15.26
C GLU A 79 11.62 -4.50 -15.55
N GLY A 80 10.84 -5.59 -15.50
CA GLY A 80 9.39 -5.56 -15.70
C GLY A 80 8.68 -4.70 -14.65
N PHE A 81 9.13 -4.76 -13.39
CA PHE A 81 8.61 -3.93 -12.32
C PHE A 81 8.92 -2.46 -12.52
N ARG A 82 10.14 -2.15 -12.98
CA ARG A 82 10.54 -0.78 -13.32
C ARG A 82 9.67 -0.21 -14.45
N ALA A 83 9.49 -0.95 -15.54
CA ALA A 83 8.67 -0.54 -16.68
C ALA A 83 7.21 -0.31 -16.28
N PHE A 84 6.63 -1.25 -15.50
CA PHE A 84 5.31 -1.10 -14.91
C PHE A 84 5.19 0.17 -14.08
N ASN A 85 6.15 0.42 -13.18
CA ASN A 85 6.17 1.58 -12.31
C ASN A 85 6.26 2.89 -13.09
N GLN A 86 7.05 2.96 -14.15
CA GLN A 86 7.15 4.14 -15.02
C GLN A 86 5.78 4.48 -15.64
N SER A 87 5.06 3.48 -16.14
CA SER A 87 3.72 3.66 -16.72
C SER A 87 2.70 4.14 -15.67
N TYR A 88 2.71 3.54 -14.48
CA TYR A 88 1.85 3.93 -13.36
C TYR A 88 2.12 5.37 -12.91
N VAL A 89 3.39 5.71 -12.67
CA VAL A 89 3.82 7.04 -12.21
C VAL A 89 3.48 8.13 -13.24
N ALA A 90 3.57 7.84 -14.54
CA ALA A 90 3.21 8.79 -15.60
C ALA A 90 1.76 9.30 -15.49
N THR A 91 0.83 8.48 -15.01
CA THR A 91 -0.55 8.92 -14.76
C THR A 91 -0.65 9.80 -13.52
N LEU A 92 0.06 9.46 -12.43
CA LEU A 92 0.11 10.30 -11.22
C LEU A 92 0.71 11.68 -11.52
N GLN A 93 1.73 11.74 -12.38
CA GLN A 93 2.30 13.01 -12.85
C GLN A 93 1.26 13.88 -13.58
N LYS A 94 0.47 13.27 -14.49
CA LYS A 94 -0.60 13.97 -15.20
C LYS A 94 -1.69 14.51 -14.26
N TRP A 95 -1.86 13.90 -13.09
CA TRP A 95 -2.80 14.34 -12.07
C TRP A 95 -2.23 15.44 -11.14
N GLY A 96 -0.97 15.82 -11.34
CA GLY A 96 -0.29 16.83 -10.49
C GLY A 96 0.10 16.32 -9.11
N LEU A 97 0.15 14.97 -8.93
CA LEU A 97 0.55 14.35 -7.68
C LEU A 97 2.07 14.37 -7.48
N ILE A 98 2.84 14.25 -8.55
CA ILE A 98 4.29 14.12 -8.49
C ILE A 98 4.94 15.42 -8.94
N ASP A 99 5.72 16.01 -8.06
CA ASP A 99 6.57 17.17 -8.34
C ASP A 99 8.04 16.82 -8.02
N ASN A 100 8.97 17.29 -8.86
CA ASN A 100 10.42 17.10 -8.70
C ASN A 100 10.84 15.65 -8.38
N ALA A 101 10.21 14.66 -9.04
CA ALA A 101 10.42 13.22 -8.86
C ALA A 101 10.06 12.68 -7.45
N VAL A 102 9.42 13.48 -6.61
CA VAL A 102 8.92 13.04 -5.30
C VAL A 102 7.47 12.56 -5.45
N ASN A 103 7.23 11.30 -5.10
CA ASN A 103 5.91 10.69 -5.15
C ASN A 103 5.28 10.68 -3.76
N PRO A 104 4.17 11.43 -3.52
CA PRO A 104 3.52 11.48 -2.22
C PRO A 104 2.46 10.38 -2.02
N VAL A 105 2.24 9.50 -3.00
CA VAL A 105 1.17 8.49 -2.96
C VAL A 105 1.69 7.19 -2.37
N ALA A 106 1.03 6.68 -1.34
CA ALA A 106 1.28 5.35 -0.78
C ALA A 106 0.81 4.25 -1.75
N ARG A 107 1.42 3.05 -1.69
CA ARG A 107 1.02 1.95 -2.56
C ARG A 107 1.31 0.60 -1.95
N SER A 108 0.38 -0.35 -2.17
CA SER A 108 0.62 -1.80 -2.11
C SER A 108 0.38 -2.39 -3.50
N ASN A 109 1.17 -3.39 -3.90
CA ASN A 109 0.95 -4.15 -5.13
C ASN A 109 1.31 -5.61 -4.87
N VAL A 110 0.38 -6.52 -5.04
CA VAL A 110 0.61 -7.94 -4.76
C VAL A 110 0.01 -8.82 -5.86
N CYS A 111 0.44 -10.08 -5.91
CA CYS A 111 0.04 -11.05 -6.91
C CYS A 111 -0.79 -12.17 -6.28
N PRO A 112 -2.13 -12.11 -6.34
CA PRO A 112 -2.99 -13.18 -5.85
C PRO A 112 -2.60 -14.53 -6.49
N LYS A 113 -2.47 -15.56 -5.68
CA LYS A 113 -2.11 -16.90 -6.17
C LYS A 113 -3.29 -17.62 -6.79
N ILE A 114 -4.51 -17.30 -6.31
CA ILE A 114 -5.77 -17.86 -6.80
C ILE A 114 -6.54 -16.76 -7.53
N ASN A 115 -7.01 -17.06 -8.72
CA ASN A 115 -7.76 -16.11 -9.58
C ASN A 115 -7.09 -14.73 -9.72
N PRO A 116 -5.81 -14.65 -10.12
CA PRO A 116 -5.16 -13.36 -10.34
C PRO A 116 -5.86 -12.59 -11.46
N PRO A 117 -5.82 -11.26 -11.46
CA PRO A 117 -6.32 -10.48 -12.59
C PRO A 117 -5.50 -10.78 -13.86
N LYS A 118 -6.10 -10.60 -15.04
CA LYS A 118 -5.41 -10.83 -16.32
C LYS A 118 -4.32 -9.80 -16.63
N VAL A 119 -4.48 -8.59 -16.10
CA VAL A 119 -3.56 -7.45 -16.23
C VAL A 119 -3.44 -6.74 -14.89
N PRO A 120 -2.39 -5.93 -14.66
CA PRO A 120 -2.32 -5.11 -13.46
C PRO A 120 -3.57 -4.27 -13.27
N SER A 121 -4.17 -4.33 -12.08
CA SER A 121 -5.51 -3.82 -11.80
C SER A 121 -5.55 -3.12 -10.45
N PHE A 122 -6.44 -2.14 -10.30
CA PHE A 122 -6.79 -1.58 -8.99
C PHE A 122 -7.64 -2.57 -8.19
N HIS A 123 -7.32 -2.71 -6.91
CA HIS A 123 -8.13 -3.36 -5.90
C HIS A 123 -8.86 -2.32 -5.05
N ALA A 124 -8.13 -1.29 -4.63
CA ALA A 124 -8.65 -0.17 -3.85
C ALA A 124 -7.81 1.09 -4.09
N PHE A 125 -8.32 2.22 -3.66
CA PHE A 125 -7.57 3.46 -3.54
C PHE A 125 -8.05 4.25 -2.32
N CYS A 126 -7.24 5.23 -1.90
CA CYS A 126 -7.60 6.14 -0.83
C CYS A 126 -7.45 7.59 -1.28
N PHE A 127 -8.30 8.44 -0.74
CA PHE A 127 -8.23 9.88 -0.95
C PHE A 127 -8.69 10.64 0.28
N THR A 128 -8.26 11.90 0.40
CA THR A 128 -8.63 12.75 1.53
C THR A 128 -9.96 13.44 1.28
N VAL A 129 -10.78 13.54 2.32
CA VAL A 129 -12.01 14.34 2.36
C VAL A 129 -11.99 15.24 3.58
N GLU A 130 -12.75 16.34 3.55
CA GLU A 130 -12.93 17.20 4.73
C GLU A 130 -13.66 16.43 5.82
N ALA A 131 -13.19 16.58 7.06
CA ALA A 131 -13.78 15.93 8.23
C ALA A 131 -13.55 16.76 9.49
N ILE A 132 -14.59 16.91 10.29
CA ILE A 132 -14.56 17.71 11.52
C ILE A 132 -14.38 16.79 12.73
N ARG A 133 -13.39 17.10 13.59
CA ARG A 133 -13.15 16.42 14.89
C ARG A 133 -12.96 14.91 14.79
N VAL A 134 -12.19 14.45 13.83
CA VAL A 134 -11.84 13.05 13.66
C VAL A 134 -10.46 12.74 14.24
N LYS A 135 -10.25 11.49 14.67
CA LYS A 135 -8.90 10.99 14.92
C LYS A 135 -8.12 11.02 13.60
N PRO A 136 -6.82 11.34 13.65
CA PRO A 136 -5.98 11.28 12.45
C PRO A 136 -6.07 9.91 11.76
N THR A 137 -6.18 9.92 10.45
CA THR A 137 -6.22 8.72 9.61
C THR A 137 -4.94 8.61 8.80
N PHE A 138 -4.52 7.38 8.53
CA PHE A 138 -3.27 7.10 7.83
C PHE A 138 -3.33 5.80 7.02
N VAL A 139 -2.40 5.69 6.07
CA VAL A 139 -2.11 4.45 5.32
C VAL A 139 -0.60 4.27 5.27
N ILE A 140 -0.11 3.10 5.63
CA ILE A 140 1.28 2.68 5.46
C ILE A 140 1.37 1.82 4.22
N SER A 141 2.29 2.17 3.31
CA SER A 141 2.53 1.43 2.06
C SER A 141 2.97 0.00 2.30
N GLY A 142 2.67 -0.86 1.35
CA GLY A 142 3.23 -2.20 1.31
C GLY A 142 4.75 -2.20 1.41
N SER A 143 5.26 -3.10 2.21
CA SER A 143 6.68 -3.41 2.31
C SER A 143 6.89 -4.91 2.21
N GLY A 144 7.70 -5.33 1.25
CA GLY A 144 8.25 -6.67 1.21
C GLY A 144 9.52 -6.77 2.04
N GLU A 145 10.08 -7.97 2.12
CA GLU A 145 11.29 -8.28 2.91
C GLU A 145 12.60 -7.85 2.25
N ALA A 146 12.60 -6.73 1.52
CA ALA A 146 13.80 -6.16 0.89
C ALA A 146 13.98 -4.70 1.27
N ALA A 147 15.18 -4.33 1.70
CA ALA A 147 15.51 -2.95 2.04
C ALA A 147 15.35 -2.03 0.81
N GLU A 148 14.88 -0.80 1.02
CA GLU A 148 14.90 0.25 0.00
C GLU A 148 16.36 0.62 -0.33
N GLY A 149 16.66 0.91 -1.61
CA GLY A 149 18.02 1.32 -2.00
C GLY A 149 18.36 0.98 -3.44
N SER A 150 19.63 1.13 -3.78
CA SER A 150 20.23 0.75 -5.08
C SER A 150 20.63 -0.72 -5.12
N GLY A 151 20.84 -1.28 -6.31
CA GLY A 151 21.14 -2.70 -6.53
C GLY A 151 19.89 -3.53 -6.79
N SER A 152 20.08 -4.83 -7.01
CA SER A 152 18.98 -5.76 -7.24
C SER A 152 18.18 -6.04 -5.98
N TYR A 153 16.90 -6.39 -6.11
CA TYR A 153 16.11 -6.82 -4.97
C TYR A 153 16.64 -8.09 -4.32
N SER A 154 17.23 -8.99 -5.09
CA SER A 154 17.83 -10.23 -4.57
C SER A 154 19.00 -9.98 -3.60
N GLU A 155 19.80 -8.92 -3.83
CA GLU A 155 20.91 -8.54 -2.94
C GLU A 155 20.44 -7.92 -1.62
N ARG A 156 19.25 -7.32 -1.62
CA ARG A 156 18.69 -6.58 -0.48
C ARG A 156 17.63 -7.35 0.29
N ALA A 157 17.16 -8.49 -0.26
CA ALA A 157 16.11 -9.29 0.35
C ALA A 157 16.66 -10.14 1.51
N VAL A 158 15.94 -10.13 2.61
CA VAL A 158 16.23 -11.00 3.77
C VAL A 158 16.13 -12.47 3.32
N ARG A 159 17.21 -13.23 3.51
CA ARG A 159 17.29 -14.67 3.19
C ARG A 159 16.70 -15.00 1.81
N HIS A 160 17.16 -14.26 0.79
CA HIS A 160 16.69 -14.43 -0.58
C HIS A 160 16.75 -15.90 -1.03
N GLY A 161 15.66 -16.37 -1.66
CA GLY A 161 15.55 -17.75 -2.15
C GLY A 161 15.20 -18.80 -1.08
N GLU A 162 15.20 -18.47 0.20
CA GLU A 162 14.82 -19.38 1.27
C GLU A 162 13.34 -19.23 1.65
N THR A 163 12.66 -20.38 1.84
CA THR A 163 11.23 -20.46 2.14
C THR A 163 10.91 -21.40 3.31
N SER A 164 11.91 -21.80 4.11
CA SER A 164 11.67 -22.54 5.35
C SER A 164 10.85 -21.69 6.33
N ALA A 165 10.15 -22.32 7.26
CA ALA A 165 9.36 -21.63 8.28
C ALA A 165 10.18 -20.57 9.04
N ASP A 166 11.44 -20.88 9.34
CA ASP A 166 12.37 -19.96 9.98
C ASP A 166 12.76 -18.78 9.07
N ALA A 167 12.98 -19.04 7.78
CA ALA A 167 13.25 -17.98 6.81
C ALA A 167 12.05 -17.04 6.65
N ILE A 168 10.84 -17.56 6.56
CA ILE A 168 9.62 -16.75 6.46
C ILE A 168 9.40 -15.93 7.75
N ARG A 169 9.70 -16.50 8.92
CA ARG A 169 9.65 -15.79 10.19
C ARG A 169 10.61 -14.59 10.21
N GLU A 170 11.86 -14.75 9.72
CA GLU A 170 12.82 -13.64 9.66
C GLU A 170 12.39 -12.56 8.66
N LYS A 171 11.84 -12.95 7.51
CA LYS A 171 11.25 -12.03 6.52
C LYS A 171 10.10 -11.23 7.14
N ALA A 172 9.18 -11.91 7.83
CA ALA A 172 8.07 -11.27 8.54
C ALA A 172 8.56 -10.30 9.63
N ARG A 173 9.57 -10.68 10.41
CA ARG A 173 10.20 -9.84 11.45
C ARG A 173 10.77 -8.55 10.86
N TYR A 174 11.46 -8.64 9.71
CA TYR A 174 11.97 -7.48 9.00
C TYR A 174 10.84 -6.54 8.56
N VAL A 175 9.80 -7.09 7.93
CA VAL A 175 8.66 -6.31 7.44
C VAL A 175 7.88 -5.65 8.58
N LEU A 176 7.65 -6.37 9.68
CA LEU A 176 7.01 -5.81 10.89
C LEU A 176 7.82 -4.63 11.47
N GLY A 177 9.15 -4.77 11.55
CA GLY A 177 10.01 -3.67 11.96
C GLY A 177 9.93 -2.44 11.05
N GLU A 178 9.77 -2.66 9.74
CA GLU A 178 9.58 -1.57 8.78
C GLU A 178 8.21 -0.91 8.93
N MET A 179 7.14 -1.67 9.18
CA MET A 179 5.82 -1.12 9.51
C MET A 179 5.89 -0.26 10.78
N GLU A 180 6.50 -0.77 11.85
CA GLU A 180 6.68 -0.05 13.12
C GLU A 180 7.47 1.24 12.93
N ARG A 181 8.54 1.21 12.15
CA ARG A 181 9.35 2.39 11.82
C ARG A 181 8.51 3.45 11.10
N ARG A 182 7.75 3.07 10.07
CA ARG A 182 6.91 4.00 9.30
C ARG A 182 5.75 4.55 10.12
N LEU A 183 5.08 3.71 10.92
CA LEU A 183 4.05 4.14 11.87
C LEU A 183 4.60 5.20 12.82
N SER A 184 5.73 4.91 13.48
CA SER A 184 6.37 5.81 14.44
C SER A 184 6.75 7.16 13.81
N LEU A 185 7.28 7.17 12.59
CA LEU A 185 7.65 8.40 11.89
C LEU A 185 6.43 9.28 11.58
N LEU A 186 5.27 8.71 11.36
CA LEU A 186 3.99 9.44 11.19
C LEU A 186 3.30 9.74 12.51
N GLY A 187 3.83 9.29 13.65
CA GLY A 187 3.28 9.51 14.99
C GLY A 187 2.16 8.54 15.38
N PHE A 188 2.19 7.32 14.84
CA PHE A 188 1.22 6.25 15.11
C PHE A 188 1.89 4.99 15.64
N GLY A 189 1.09 4.07 16.12
CA GLY A 189 1.48 2.72 16.52
C GLY A 189 0.42 1.69 16.12
N TRP A 190 0.65 0.42 16.46
CA TRP A 190 -0.31 -0.65 16.17
C TRP A 190 -1.69 -0.40 16.78
N SER A 191 -1.77 0.27 17.93
CA SER A 191 -3.04 0.62 18.59
C SER A 191 -3.91 1.60 17.80
N ASP A 192 -3.35 2.29 16.81
CA ASP A 192 -4.07 3.24 15.96
C ASP A 192 -4.57 2.61 14.66
N THR A 193 -4.18 1.35 14.38
CA THR A 193 -4.60 0.64 13.17
C THR A 193 -6.06 0.18 13.26
N THR A 194 -6.74 0.18 12.13
CA THR A 194 -8.07 -0.42 11.92
C THR A 194 -8.03 -1.55 10.89
N ALA A 195 -6.93 -1.67 10.16
CA ALA A 195 -6.70 -2.75 9.20
C ALA A 195 -5.20 -3.09 9.17
N VAL A 196 -4.90 -4.37 9.23
CA VAL A 196 -3.55 -4.94 9.02
C VAL A 196 -3.67 -6.06 8.02
N GLN A 197 -2.88 -6.02 6.95
CA GLN A 197 -2.92 -6.96 5.85
C GLN A 197 -1.58 -7.65 5.67
N ILE A 198 -1.60 -8.98 5.55
CA ILE A 198 -0.45 -9.83 5.26
C ILE A 198 -0.64 -10.46 3.88
N TYR A 199 0.41 -10.47 3.11
CA TYR A 199 0.47 -11.07 1.78
C TYR A 199 1.60 -12.10 1.72
N THR A 200 1.24 -13.36 1.78
CA THR A 200 2.16 -14.49 1.65
C THR A 200 1.40 -15.76 1.24
N VAL A 201 2.08 -16.67 0.57
CA VAL A 201 1.58 -18.03 0.27
C VAL A 201 2.09 -19.05 1.27
N HIS A 202 2.90 -18.61 2.23
CA HIS A 202 3.52 -19.48 3.24
C HIS A 202 2.70 -19.48 4.54
N ASP A 203 2.85 -20.53 5.31
CA ASP A 203 2.19 -20.68 6.60
C ASP A 203 2.75 -19.68 7.62
N ILE A 204 1.89 -18.84 8.20
CA ILE A 204 2.22 -17.85 9.23
C ILE A 204 2.00 -18.34 10.65
N HIS A 205 1.29 -19.47 10.86
CA HIS A 205 0.95 -19.96 12.19
C HIS A 205 2.18 -20.20 13.10
N PRO A 206 3.35 -20.67 12.58
CA PRO A 206 4.52 -20.90 13.42
C PRO A 206 5.08 -19.64 14.11
N PHE A 207 4.75 -18.46 13.63
CA PHE A 207 5.24 -17.20 14.20
C PHE A 207 4.13 -16.16 14.46
N LEU A 208 2.88 -16.53 14.22
CA LEU A 208 1.74 -15.61 14.37
C LEU A 208 1.66 -15.03 15.80
N ALA A 209 1.77 -15.88 16.82
CA ALA A 209 1.68 -15.46 18.22
C ALA A 209 2.83 -14.51 18.60
N ASP A 210 4.05 -14.92 18.31
CA ASP A 210 5.26 -14.26 18.81
C ASP A 210 5.60 -12.97 18.04
N GLU A 211 5.51 -13.02 16.70
CA GLU A 211 5.95 -11.90 15.88
C GLU A 211 4.79 -10.92 15.55
N ILE A 212 3.55 -11.37 15.49
CA ILE A 212 2.44 -10.52 15.04
C ILE A 212 1.56 -10.11 16.23
N VAL A 213 1.03 -11.09 16.98
CA VAL A 213 0.08 -10.81 18.05
C VAL A 213 0.75 -10.10 19.22
N GLN A 214 1.91 -10.58 19.69
CA GLN A 214 2.61 -9.96 20.83
C GLN A 214 3.14 -8.55 20.54
N ARG A 215 3.41 -8.21 19.27
CA ARG A 215 3.75 -6.83 18.88
C ARG A 215 2.55 -5.89 18.86
N GLY A 216 1.32 -6.42 18.91
CA GLY A 216 0.09 -5.66 18.83
C GLY A 216 -0.48 -5.49 17.41
N ALA A 217 0.15 -6.06 16.40
CA ALA A 217 -0.24 -5.90 15.00
C ALA A 217 -1.58 -6.57 14.64
N ALA A 218 -2.15 -7.37 15.54
CA ALA A 218 -3.43 -8.06 15.31
C ALA A 218 -4.60 -7.53 16.18
N GLN A 219 -4.44 -6.38 16.87
CA GLN A 219 -5.46 -5.85 17.78
C GLN A 219 -6.78 -5.51 17.08
N SER A 220 -6.71 -4.96 15.87
CA SER A 220 -7.88 -4.62 15.05
C SER A 220 -8.35 -5.75 14.12
N GLY A 221 -7.77 -6.93 14.25
CA GLY A 221 -7.92 -8.04 13.33
C GLY A 221 -6.78 -8.11 12.31
N LEU A 222 -6.72 -9.22 11.60
CA LEU A 222 -5.67 -9.50 10.62
C LEU A 222 -6.31 -10.08 9.36
N THR A 223 -6.02 -9.50 8.21
CA THR A 223 -6.41 -10.07 6.93
C THR A 223 -5.20 -10.73 6.26
N TRP A 224 -5.26 -12.04 6.08
CA TRP A 224 -4.24 -12.77 5.35
C TRP A 224 -4.71 -13.05 3.92
N HIS A 225 -3.99 -12.46 2.97
CA HIS A 225 -4.19 -12.68 1.55
C HIS A 225 -3.22 -13.75 1.04
N TYR A 226 -3.74 -14.79 0.41
CA TYR A 226 -2.92 -15.82 -0.25
C TYR A 226 -2.36 -15.27 -1.56
N ALA A 227 -1.34 -14.44 -1.44
CA ALA A 227 -0.73 -13.66 -2.52
C ALA A 227 0.78 -13.58 -2.33
N ARG A 228 1.51 -13.32 -3.40
CA ARG A 228 2.94 -13.01 -3.35
C ARG A 228 3.19 -11.51 -3.48
N PRO A 229 4.29 -11.01 -2.93
CA PRO A 229 4.80 -9.68 -3.28
C PRO A 229 4.98 -9.52 -4.80
N PRO A 230 5.06 -8.28 -5.32
CA PRO A 230 5.06 -8.03 -6.76
C PRO A 230 6.36 -8.38 -7.47
N LEU A 231 7.42 -8.70 -6.74
CA LEU A 231 8.74 -9.02 -7.28
C LEU A 231 9.07 -10.50 -7.08
N ARG A 232 9.71 -11.08 -8.07
CA ARG A 232 10.21 -12.46 -7.99
C ARG A 232 11.23 -12.59 -6.87
N GLY A 233 11.09 -13.66 -6.08
CA GLY A 233 12.00 -13.96 -4.96
C GLY A 233 11.65 -13.26 -3.65
N LEU A 234 10.64 -12.38 -3.63
CA LEU A 234 10.03 -11.91 -2.40
C LEU A 234 8.85 -12.81 -2.02
N GLU A 235 8.71 -13.09 -0.73
CA GLU A 235 7.80 -14.12 -0.22
C GLU A 235 6.82 -13.59 0.84
N TYR A 236 7.06 -12.39 1.39
CA TYR A 236 6.25 -11.82 2.46
C TYR A 236 6.12 -10.30 2.30
N GLU A 237 4.91 -9.77 2.42
CA GLU A 237 4.62 -8.33 2.39
C GLU A 237 3.54 -8.01 3.41
N MET A 238 3.55 -6.80 3.95
CA MET A 238 2.48 -6.25 4.78
C MET A 238 2.20 -4.81 4.40
N ASP A 239 0.97 -4.39 4.65
CA ASP A 239 0.56 -2.99 4.80
C ASP A 239 -0.39 -2.83 5.99
N CYS A 240 -0.63 -1.60 6.40
CA CYS A 240 -1.62 -1.32 7.44
C CYS A 240 -2.21 0.08 7.28
N ALA A 241 -3.36 0.29 7.90
CA ALA A 241 -4.06 1.58 7.87
C ALA A 241 -4.85 1.83 9.15
N GLY A 242 -5.01 3.12 9.50
CA GLY A 242 -5.95 3.60 10.50
C GLY A 242 -7.00 4.47 9.82
N LEU A 243 -8.16 3.90 9.47
CA LEU A 243 -9.22 4.52 8.69
C LEU A 243 -10.55 4.42 9.42
N ARG A 244 -11.47 5.38 9.15
CA ARG A 244 -12.84 5.35 9.66
C ARG A 244 -13.84 4.77 8.67
N LEU A 245 -13.56 4.93 7.38
CA LEU A 245 -14.42 4.48 6.29
C LEU A 245 -13.65 3.64 5.30
N ASP A 246 -14.14 2.43 5.08
CA ASP A 246 -13.73 1.49 4.03
C ASP A 246 -14.99 1.07 3.27
N ALA A 247 -15.22 1.65 2.10
CA ALA A 247 -16.40 1.41 1.29
C ALA A 247 -16.11 0.46 0.13
N VAL A 248 -17.09 -0.34 -0.25
CA VAL A 248 -17.02 -1.18 -1.46
C VAL A 248 -17.90 -0.56 -2.54
N THR A 249 -17.34 -0.42 -3.75
CA THR A 249 -18.05 0.13 -4.90
C THR A 249 -18.16 -0.85 -6.06
N ASP A 250 -19.25 -0.76 -6.80
CA ASP A 250 -19.50 -1.43 -8.08
C ASP A 250 -19.36 -0.48 -9.27
N MET A 251 -19.02 0.80 -9.05
CA MET A 251 -19.06 1.86 -10.08
C MET A 251 -18.30 1.55 -11.36
N CYS A 252 -17.40 0.57 -11.34
CA CYS A 252 -16.56 0.22 -12.49
C CYS A 252 -16.69 -1.27 -12.87
N GLY A 253 -17.77 -1.89 -12.47
CA GLY A 253 -18.13 -3.23 -12.96
C GLY A 253 -18.67 -3.15 -14.41
N PRO A 254 -18.61 -4.26 -15.18
CA PRO A 254 -19.30 -4.28 -16.47
C PRO A 254 -20.77 -3.88 -16.27
N ALA A 255 -21.24 -2.97 -17.13
CA ALA A 255 -22.66 -2.61 -17.15
C ALA A 255 -23.49 -3.91 -17.23
N ARG A 256 -24.40 -4.10 -16.28
CA ARG A 256 -25.30 -5.25 -16.26
C ARG A 256 -26.31 -5.14 -17.38
#